data_1e83813b7381dd6586689c5a8eafe0f3
#
_entry.id   1e83813b7381dd6586689c5a8eafe0f3
#
_cell.length_a   1.000
_cell.length_b   1.000
_cell.length_c   1.000
_cell.angle_alpha   90.00
_cell.angle_beta   90.00
_cell.angle_gamma   90.00
#
_symmetry.space_group_name_H-M   'P 1'
#
loop_
_entity.id
_entity.type
_entity.pdbx_description
1 polymer ?
#
loop_
_entity_poly.entity_id
_entity_poly.type
_entity_poly.pdbx_seq_one_letter_code
_entity_poly.pdbx_strand_id
1 'polypeptide(L)'
;MFADSFYPTIDGAVIAMENQSKGLEARGHEVVVMAPDTDKRPETSRTVHYLPSMEFRSYKGYRIVVSASDMLEKLRREKVDVLHCHGLASMAILSLTAARVLKIPHLLTFHTMANEAVRYYSPIPIRQDMIEPMVWLYLRNMLRRPEVVIAPSQPIKDELMDNGVRMQACEVIPTGVDCKRFTPENYDKDLLARYGLEGKRVLLHVGRLSMEKRLDTVLEAMAGLSREEPDLRLLVAGSGPASEHYKALAKSLGVSDRVVFAGFMSDDELAKAYASVEMLVIASTFETQGLVVLEALASGTPVAGIRYRAIPEFVKEGKNGCLFDQGTCADAVRRCLARSKSMKMNALASAREYSIDSCTARLEMAYSLASDILAKSL
;
A
#
# COMPACT_ATOMS: atom_id res chain seq x y z
N MET A 1 1.02 -15.58 10.22
CA MET A 1 1.62 -14.52 9.39
C MET A 1 2.82 -13.90 10.10
N PHE A 2 3.84 -13.46 9.36
CA PHE A 2 5.04 -12.79 9.90
C PHE A 2 5.14 -11.38 9.33
N ALA A 3 5.40 -10.37 10.15
CA ALA A 3 5.53 -8.98 9.71
C ALA A 3 6.74 -8.29 10.34
N ASP A 4 7.51 -7.52 9.55
CA ASP A 4 8.61 -6.68 10.06
C ASP A 4 8.11 -5.41 10.75
N SER A 5 6.88 -4.96 10.43
CA SER A 5 6.15 -3.87 11.10
C SER A 5 4.78 -4.35 11.54
N PHE A 6 4.31 -3.83 12.67
CA PHE A 6 2.99 -4.10 13.23
C PHE A 6 2.51 -2.90 14.04
N TYR A 7 1.23 -2.88 14.40
CA TYR A 7 0.69 -1.80 15.21
C TYR A 7 1.57 -1.50 16.45
N PRO A 8 1.70 -0.21 16.84
CA PRO A 8 0.97 0.97 16.38
C PRO A 8 1.47 1.59 15.06
N THR A 9 2.51 1.04 14.44
CA THR A 9 2.99 1.47 13.11
C THR A 9 1.98 1.03 12.07
N ILE A 10 1.48 1.97 11.25
CA ILE A 10 0.55 1.72 10.15
C ILE A 10 1.26 2.09 8.86
N ASP A 11 1.50 1.10 8.02
CA ASP A 11 2.03 1.23 6.67
C ASP A 11 1.28 0.31 5.70
N GLY A 12 1.62 0.37 4.42
CA GLY A 12 0.95 -0.45 3.39
C GLY A 12 1.06 -1.96 3.63
N ALA A 13 2.16 -2.44 4.24
CA ALA A 13 2.34 -3.86 4.54
C ALA A 13 1.45 -4.32 5.71
N VAL A 14 1.30 -3.49 6.74
CA VAL A 14 0.40 -3.76 7.88
C VAL A 14 -1.06 -3.77 7.41
N ILE A 15 -1.48 -2.79 6.58
CA ILE A 15 -2.83 -2.76 6.01
C ILE A 15 -3.07 -3.99 5.13
N ALA A 16 -2.08 -4.37 4.32
CA ALA A 16 -2.18 -5.55 3.46
C ALA A 16 -2.35 -6.83 4.27
N MET A 17 -1.52 -7.04 5.29
CA MET A 17 -1.62 -8.19 6.18
C MET A 17 -2.98 -8.22 6.90
N GLU A 18 -3.47 -7.06 7.38
CA GLU A 18 -4.75 -6.96 8.06
C GLU A 18 -5.93 -7.32 7.13
N ASN A 19 -5.94 -6.80 5.89
CA ASN A 19 -6.98 -7.11 4.91
C ASN A 19 -6.96 -8.58 4.51
N GLN A 20 -5.79 -9.18 4.31
CA GLN A 20 -5.64 -10.60 4.03
C GLN A 20 -6.07 -11.47 5.23
N SER A 21 -5.71 -11.05 6.45
CA SER A 21 -6.16 -11.74 7.67
C SER A 21 -7.68 -11.74 7.80
N LYS A 22 -8.33 -10.58 7.64
CA LYS A 22 -9.80 -10.46 7.67
C LYS A 22 -10.47 -11.35 6.61
N GLY A 23 -9.89 -11.37 5.41
CA GLY A 23 -10.42 -12.20 4.34
C GLY A 23 -10.33 -13.69 4.66
N LEU A 24 -9.18 -14.15 5.16
CA LEU A 24 -8.97 -15.55 5.56
C LEU A 24 -9.87 -15.95 6.73
N GLU A 25 -9.97 -15.12 7.77
CA GLU A 25 -10.85 -15.36 8.92
C GLU A 25 -12.34 -15.45 8.51
N ALA A 26 -12.77 -14.57 7.59
CA ALA A 26 -14.13 -14.62 7.04
C ALA A 26 -14.43 -15.91 6.25
N ARG A 27 -13.39 -16.62 5.79
CA ARG A 27 -13.48 -17.91 5.09
C ARG A 27 -13.19 -19.10 5.99
N GLY A 28 -13.06 -18.89 7.30
CA GLY A 28 -12.95 -19.92 8.32
C GLY A 28 -11.53 -20.35 8.67
N HIS A 29 -10.52 -19.62 8.22
CA HIS A 29 -9.12 -19.85 8.63
C HIS A 29 -8.83 -19.18 9.97
N GLU A 30 -7.95 -19.80 10.74
CA GLU A 30 -7.36 -19.18 11.93
C GLU A 30 -6.06 -18.47 11.56
N VAL A 31 -5.94 -17.19 11.91
CA VAL A 31 -4.76 -16.38 11.61
C VAL A 31 -4.01 -16.04 12.88
N VAL A 32 -2.78 -16.51 12.97
CA VAL A 32 -1.82 -16.18 14.04
C VAL A 32 -0.76 -15.25 13.50
N VAL A 33 -0.45 -14.19 14.24
CA VAL A 33 0.55 -13.19 13.85
C VAL A 33 1.79 -13.33 14.71
N MET A 34 2.95 -13.34 14.05
CA MET A 34 4.27 -13.20 14.66
C MET A 34 4.77 -11.79 14.34
N ALA A 35 4.98 -10.95 15.34
CA ALA A 35 5.36 -9.55 15.17
C ALA A 35 6.52 -9.16 16.10
N PRO A 36 7.30 -8.11 15.74
CA PRO A 36 8.26 -7.53 16.66
C PRO A 36 7.54 -6.93 17.89
N ASP A 37 8.09 -7.12 19.07
CA ASP A 37 7.52 -6.55 20.30
C ASP A 37 7.58 -5.02 20.28
N THR A 38 6.59 -4.38 20.87
CA THR A 38 6.41 -2.93 20.91
C THR A 38 5.97 -2.47 22.28
N ASP A 39 6.29 -1.24 22.64
CA ASP A 39 5.93 -0.66 23.93
C ASP A 39 4.42 -0.46 24.12
N LYS A 40 3.67 -0.39 23.00
CA LYS A 40 2.21 -0.22 22.98
C LYS A 40 1.59 -1.32 22.10
N ARG A 41 1.22 -2.42 22.74
CA ARG A 41 0.52 -3.52 22.05
C ARG A 41 -0.93 -3.11 21.82
N PRO A 42 -1.46 -3.25 20.57
CA PRO A 42 -2.87 -2.96 20.29
C PRO A 42 -3.77 -4.00 20.96
N GLU A 43 -5.00 -3.58 21.27
CA GLU A 43 -6.06 -4.52 21.55
C GLU A 43 -6.50 -5.20 20.25
N THR A 44 -6.51 -6.52 20.24
CA THR A 44 -6.92 -7.32 19.08
C THR A 44 -7.53 -8.63 19.55
N SER A 45 -8.53 -9.12 18.82
CA SER A 45 -9.12 -10.44 19.05
C SER A 45 -8.27 -11.58 18.50
N ARG A 46 -7.27 -11.25 17.66
CA ARG A 46 -6.39 -12.21 17.01
C ARG A 46 -5.23 -12.61 17.91
N THR A 47 -4.80 -13.86 17.82
CA THR A 47 -3.59 -14.32 18.50
C THR A 47 -2.34 -13.65 17.89
N VAL A 48 -1.65 -12.85 18.69
CA VAL A 48 -0.39 -12.19 18.30
C VAL A 48 0.73 -12.62 19.25
N HIS A 49 1.77 -13.21 18.69
CA HIS A 49 3.00 -13.54 19.41
C HIS A 49 4.06 -12.48 19.14
N TYR A 50 4.39 -11.72 20.15
CA TYR A 50 5.43 -10.71 20.10
C TYR A 50 6.79 -11.33 20.35
N LEU A 51 7.79 -10.98 19.50
CA LEU A 51 9.18 -11.41 19.61
C LEU A 51 10.05 -10.25 20.12
N PRO A 52 10.97 -10.50 21.08
CA PRO A 52 11.86 -9.46 21.58
C PRO A 52 12.55 -8.70 20.47
N SER A 53 12.46 -7.39 20.47
CA SER A 53 12.93 -6.53 19.40
C SER A 53 13.52 -5.23 19.90
N MET A 54 14.35 -4.60 19.08
CA MET A 54 14.92 -3.26 19.30
C MET A 54 14.44 -2.31 18.22
N GLU A 55 14.20 -1.05 18.57
CA GLU A 55 13.85 -0.01 17.62
C GLU A 55 15.03 0.28 16.67
N PHE A 56 14.75 0.31 15.39
CA PHE A 56 15.74 0.70 14.38
C PHE A 56 15.79 2.23 14.31
N ARG A 57 16.79 2.83 14.97
CA ARG A 57 16.90 4.29 15.15
C ARG A 57 16.84 5.12 13.87
N SER A 58 17.30 4.55 12.75
CA SER A 58 17.33 5.24 11.47
C SER A 58 15.97 5.29 10.76
N TYR A 59 14.99 4.47 11.18
CA TYR A 59 13.66 4.45 10.61
C TYR A 59 12.62 4.25 11.71
N LYS A 60 12.09 5.37 12.19
CA LYS A 60 11.15 5.40 13.32
C LYS A 60 9.94 4.52 13.07
N GLY A 61 9.63 3.66 14.04
CA GLY A 61 8.52 2.70 13.98
C GLY A 61 8.89 1.32 13.44
N TYR A 62 10.10 1.15 12.86
CA TYR A 62 10.62 -0.17 12.50
C TYR A 62 11.44 -0.77 13.63
N ARG A 63 11.28 -2.08 13.82
CA ARG A 63 11.96 -2.82 14.89
C ARG A 63 12.65 -4.05 14.32
N ILE A 64 13.81 -4.39 14.85
CA ILE A 64 14.55 -5.57 14.48
C ILE A 64 14.40 -6.60 15.59
N VAL A 65 13.95 -7.80 15.26
CA VAL A 65 13.86 -8.90 16.22
C VAL A 65 15.26 -9.34 16.62
N VAL A 66 15.52 -9.38 17.92
CA VAL A 66 16.83 -9.73 18.50
C VAL A 66 16.87 -11.14 19.10
N SER A 67 15.71 -11.72 19.36
CA SER A 67 15.59 -13.10 19.87
C SER A 67 14.32 -13.75 19.35
N ALA A 68 14.45 -15.01 18.95
CA ALA A 68 13.33 -15.84 18.49
C ALA A 68 13.40 -17.25 19.13
N SER A 69 13.93 -17.35 20.35
CA SER A 69 14.21 -18.63 21.03
C SER A 69 12.97 -19.52 21.23
N ASP A 70 11.81 -18.91 21.45
CA ASP A 70 10.53 -19.60 21.69
C ASP A 70 9.60 -19.64 20.46
N MET A 71 10.02 -19.07 19.35
CA MET A 71 9.20 -18.96 18.12
C MET A 71 8.75 -20.31 17.59
N LEU A 72 9.64 -21.28 17.48
CA LEU A 72 9.31 -22.62 16.97
C LEU A 72 8.34 -23.36 17.88
N GLU A 73 8.47 -23.19 19.20
CA GLU A 73 7.56 -23.78 20.19
C GLU A 73 6.15 -23.18 20.05
N LYS A 74 6.07 -21.85 19.93
CA LYS A 74 4.81 -21.14 19.68
C LYS A 74 4.14 -21.63 18.40
N LEU A 75 4.87 -21.72 17.29
CA LEU A 75 4.31 -22.19 16.01
C LEU A 75 3.82 -23.64 16.07
N ARG A 76 4.53 -24.54 16.80
CA ARG A 76 4.06 -25.92 17.02
C ARG A 76 2.81 -25.98 17.86
N ARG A 77 2.70 -25.14 18.90
CA ARG A 77 1.53 -25.07 19.77
C ARG A 77 0.28 -24.60 19.00
N GLU A 78 0.46 -23.62 18.12
CA GLU A 78 -0.63 -23.11 17.27
C GLU A 78 -0.94 -24.05 16.09
N LYS A 79 -0.17 -25.13 15.87
CA LYS A 79 -0.37 -26.12 14.80
C LYS A 79 -0.52 -25.48 13.41
N VAL A 80 0.37 -24.53 13.10
CA VAL A 80 0.28 -23.78 11.84
C VAL A 80 0.51 -24.67 10.61
N ASP A 81 -0.33 -24.52 9.60
CA ASP A 81 -0.25 -25.27 8.33
C ASP A 81 0.57 -24.55 7.26
N VAL A 82 0.61 -23.22 7.30
CA VAL A 82 1.28 -22.37 6.30
C VAL A 82 1.95 -21.20 7.01
N LEU A 83 3.15 -20.83 6.55
CA LEU A 83 3.80 -19.58 6.95
C LEU A 83 3.73 -18.55 5.83
N HIS A 84 3.16 -17.39 6.10
CA HIS A 84 3.10 -16.29 5.17
C HIS A 84 3.83 -15.07 5.75
N CYS A 85 4.87 -14.59 5.05
CA CYS A 85 5.70 -13.47 5.47
C CYS A 85 5.36 -12.20 4.68
N HIS A 86 5.19 -11.09 5.39
CA HIS A 86 4.94 -9.75 4.84
C HIS A 86 6.15 -8.81 4.98
N GLY A 87 7.30 -9.35 5.32
CA GLY A 87 8.53 -8.61 5.53
C GLY A 87 9.67 -9.06 4.63
N LEU A 88 10.71 -8.25 4.56
CA LEU A 88 11.96 -8.54 3.84
C LEU A 88 13.18 -8.47 4.76
N ALA A 89 13.02 -8.16 6.04
CA ALA A 89 14.11 -8.00 7.00
C ALA A 89 14.22 -9.22 7.96
N SER A 90 14.28 -8.98 9.25
CA SER A 90 14.50 -10.04 10.25
C SER A 90 13.41 -11.12 10.24
N MET A 91 12.16 -10.72 10.06
CA MET A 91 11.04 -11.65 10.05
C MET A 91 11.01 -12.55 8.82
N ALA A 92 11.53 -12.10 7.68
CA ALA A 92 11.69 -12.96 6.50
C ALA A 92 12.70 -14.09 6.75
N ILE A 93 13.82 -13.79 7.39
CA ILE A 93 14.83 -14.81 7.73
C ILE A 93 14.25 -15.81 8.74
N LEU A 94 13.55 -15.32 9.77
CA LEU A 94 12.94 -16.15 10.81
C LEU A 94 11.84 -17.05 10.26
N SER A 95 10.95 -16.53 9.42
CA SER A 95 9.87 -17.30 8.81
C SER A 95 10.41 -18.40 7.87
N LEU A 96 11.42 -18.09 7.05
CA LEU A 96 12.10 -19.08 6.21
C LEU A 96 12.80 -20.19 7.03
N THR A 97 13.42 -19.80 8.15
CA THR A 97 14.06 -20.77 9.04
C THR A 97 13.00 -21.67 9.68
N ALA A 98 11.90 -21.08 10.18
CA ALA A 98 10.81 -21.83 10.78
C ALA A 98 10.16 -22.80 9.78
N ALA A 99 9.89 -22.35 8.55
CA ALA A 99 9.31 -23.17 7.50
C ALA A 99 10.14 -24.44 7.23
N ARG A 100 11.46 -24.29 7.12
CA ARG A 100 12.39 -25.40 6.90
C ARG A 100 12.46 -26.39 8.07
N VAL A 101 12.50 -25.86 9.31
CA VAL A 101 12.58 -26.69 10.51
C VAL A 101 11.28 -27.45 10.74
N LEU A 102 10.15 -26.81 10.49
CA LEU A 102 8.82 -27.38 10.69
C LEU A 102 8.32 -28.17 9.46
N LYS A 103 9.00 -28.04 8.31
CA LYS A 103 8.59 -28.63 7.02
C LYS A 103 7.17 -28.25 6.62
N ILE A 104 6.86 -26.97 6.71
CA ILE A 104 5.58 -26.38 6.31
C ILE A 104 5.76 -25.37 5.20
N PRO A 105 4.76 -25.19 4.30
CA PRO A 105 4.86 -24.30 3.15
C PRO A 105 5.12 -22.85 3.58
N HIS A 106 5.92 -22.15 2.81
CA HIS A 106 6.27 -20.76 3.05
C HIS A 106 5.92 -19.87 1.85
N LEU A 107 5.18 -18.80 2.12
CA LEU A 107 4.92 -17.75 1.15
C LEU A 107 5.53 -16.43 1.62
N LEU A 108 5.84 -15.57 0.66
CA LEU A 108 6.32 -14.22 0.94
C LEU A 108 5.63 -13.23 0.03
N THR A 109 4.94 -12.23 0.60
CA THR A 109 4.40 -11.09 -0.15
C THR A 109 5.41 -9.95 -0.20
N PHE A 110 5.69 -9.48 -1.41
CA PHE A 110 6.61 -8.38 -1.69
C PHE A 110 5.88 -7.04 -1.62
N HIS A 111 6.07 -6.27 -0.55
CA HIS A 111 5.36 -5.00 -0.35
C HIS A 111 6.15 -3.76 -0.71
N THR A 112 7.48 -3.82 -0.69
CA THR A 112 8.31 -2.62 -0.76
C THR A 112 9.50 -2.82 -1.67
N MET A 113 9.72 -1.88 -2.58
CA MET A 113 10.93 -1.80 -3.38
C MET A 113 12.11 -1.38 -2.49
N ALA A 114 12.85 -2.38 -2.00
CA ALA A 114 13.92 -2.17 -1.02
C ALA A 114 15.05 -1.26 -1.56
N ASN A 115 15.37 -1.34 -2.86
CA ASN A 115 16.37 -0.49 -3.51
C ASN A 115 15.97 0.99 -3.48
N GLU A 116 14.71 1.29 -3.67
CA GLU A 116 14.21 2.67 -3.61
C GLU A 116 13.97 3.12 -2.16
N ALA A 117 13.52 2.22 -1.28
CA ALA A 117 13.36 2.51 0.13
C ALA A 117 14.68 3.01 0.75
N VAL A 118 15.80 2.38 0.41
CA VAL A 118 17.14 2.84 0.83
C VAL A 118 17.41 4.27 0.34
N ARG A 119 17.01 4.62 -0.88
CA ARG A 119 17.18 5.95 -1.45
C ARG A 119 16.48 7.04 -0.65
N TYR A 120 15.21 6.80 -0.31
CA TYR A 120 14.36 7.82 0.34
C TYR A 120 14.50 7.86 1.85
N TYR A 121 14.92 6.76 2.47
CA TYR A 121 14.87 6.60 3.92
C TYR A 121 16.25 6.39 4.58
N SER A 122 17.34 6.34 3.81
CA SER A 122 18.67 6.27 4.39
C SER A 122 19.06 7.59 5.08
N PRO A 123 19.49 7.57 6.34
CA PRO A 123 19.95 8.77 7.04
C PRO A 123 21.33 9.26 6.56
N ILE A 124 22.03 8.43 5.78
CA ILE A 124 23.35 8.73 5.23
C ILE A 124 23.20 8.87 3.73
N PRO A 125 23.81 9.91 3.08
CA PRO A 125 23.84 10.02 1.63
C PRO A 125 24.71 8.89 1.07
N ILE A 126 24.07 7.78 0.73
CA ILE A 126 24.76 6.61 0.19
C ILE A 126 24.70 6.69 -1.34
N ARG A 127 25.82 6.44 -1.99
CA ARG A 127 25.89 6.32 -3.44
C ARG A 127 25.04 5.16 -3.91
N GLN A 128 24.00 5.43 -4.67
CA GLN A 128 23.01 4.45 -5.13
C GLN A 128 23.63 3.33 -5.97
N ASP A 129 24.58 3.71 -6.84
CA ASP A 129 25.33 2.78 -7.71
C ASP A 129 26.05 1.67 -6.92
N MET A 130 26.39 1.90 -5.64
CA MET A 130 27.06 0.91 -4.78
C MET A 130 26.08 0.02 -4.02
N ILE A 131 24.90 0.54 -3.63
CA ILE A 131 23.94 -0.20 -2.80
C ILE A 131 22.96 -1.01 -3.64
N GLU A 132 22.51 -0.48 -4.74
CA GLU A 132 21.51 -1.13 -5.58
C GLU A 132 21.91 -2.58 -5.97
N PRO A 133 23.15 -2.86 -6.40
CA PRO A 133 23.57 -4.24 -6.69
C PRO A 133 23.50 -5.16 -5.47
N MET A 134 23.80 -4.64 -4.26
CA MET A 134 23.75 -5.41 -3.02
C MET A 134 22.30 -5.72 -2.63
N VAL A 135 21.40 -4.76 -2.77
CA VAL A 135 19.97 -4.97 -2.51
C VAL A 135 19.40 -6.01 -3.48
N TRP A 136 19.74 -5.92 -4.77
CA TRP A 136 19.31 -6.94 -5.74
C TRP A 136 19.91 -8.31 -5.46
N LEU A 137 21.18 -8.38 -5.04
CA LEU A 137 21.78 -9.63 -4.61
C LEU A 137 21.05 -10.25 -3.42
N TYR A 138 20.68 -9.41 -2.43
CA TYR A 138 19.89 -9.84 -1.28
C TYR A 138 18.51 -10.36 -1.72
N LEU A 139 17.78 -9.60 -2.54
CA LEU A 139 16.45 -9.98 -3.03
C LEU A 139 16.50 -11.28 -3.83
N ARG A 140 17.47 -11.45 -4.74
CA ARG A 140 17.67 -12.71 -5.48
C ARG A 140 17.87 -13.89 -4.56
N ASN A 141 18.61 -13.71 -3.47
CA ASN A 141 18.86 -14.77 -2.49
C ASN A 141 17.68 -15.05 -1.57
N MET A 142 16.92 -14.03 -1.22
CA MET A 142 15.77 -14.14 -0.33
C MET A 142 14.56 -14.73 -1.07
N LEU A 143 14.18 -14.16 -2.23
CA LEU A 143 12.96 -14.48 -2.93
C LEU A 143 12.98 -15.81 -3.71
N ARG A 144 14.14 -16.44 -3.88
CA ARG A 144 14.24 -17.79 -4.48
C ARG A 144 13.88 -18.93 -3.51
N ARG A 145 13.71 -18.63 -2.23
CA ARG A 145 13.61 -19.63 -1.15
C ARG A 145 12.19 -20.01 -0.76
N PRO A 146 11.22 -19.07 -0.75
CA PRO A 146 9.81 -19.40 -0.56
C PRO A 146 9.30 -20.31 -1.67
N GLU A 147 8.33 -21.15 -1.38
CA GLU A 147 7.61 -21.94 -2.38
C GLU A 147 6.86 -21.01 -3.35
N VAL A 148 6.22 -19.96 -2.80
CA VAL A 148 5.50 -18.96 -3.60
C VAL A 148 5.87 -17.55 -3.15
N VAL A 149 6.19 -16.69 -4.10
CA VAL A 149 6.27 -15.24 -3.90
C VAL A 149 5.00 -14.60 -4.43
N ILE A 150 4.43 -13.69 -3.66
CA ILE A 150 3.27 -12.89 -4.07
C ILE A 150 3.75 -11.49 -4.43
N ALA A 151 3.54 -11.10 -5.68
CA ALA A 151 3.72 -9.74 -6.15
C ALA A 151 2.36 -8.99 -6.09
N PRO A 152 2.31 -7.74 -5.59
CA PRO A 152 1.06 -7.01 -5.46
C PRO A 152 0.50 -6.47 -6.80
N SER A 153 1.30 -6.51 -7.86
CA SER A 153 0.95 -6.08 -9.21
C SER A 153 1.84 -6.74 -10.26
N GLN A 154 1.37 -6.80 -11.51
CA GLN A 154 2.15 -7.38 -12.61
C GLN A 154 3.46 -6.60 -12.86
N PRO A 155 3.47 -5.25 -12.90
CA PRO A 155 4.73 -4.51 -13.08
C PRO A 155 5.79 -4.81 -12.02
N ILE A 156 5.39 -5.10 -10.78
CA ILE A 156 6.34 -5.48 -9.72
C ILE A 156 6.90 -6.88 -9.98
N LYS A 157 6.07 -7.84 -10.40
CA LYS A 157 6.55 -9.17 -10.81
C LYS A 157 7.57 -9.06 -11.95
N ASP A 158 7.25 -8.27 -12.97
CA ASP A 158 8.12 -8.08 -14.14
C ASP A 158 9.45 -7.42 -13.71
N GLU A 159 9.40 -6.38 -12.88
CA GLU A 159 10.60 -5.70 -12.37
C GLU A 159 11.51 -6.65 -11.55
N LEU A 160 10.93 -7.53 -10.73
CA LEU A 160 11.69 -8.55 -10.01
C LEU A 160 12.39 -9.51 -10.99
N MET A 161 11.67 -9.98 -12.00
CA MET A 161 12.20 -10.91 -13.00
C MET A 161 13.29 -10.27 -13.88
N ASP A 162 13.07 -9.04 -14.34
CA ASP A 162 14.02 -8.27 -15.15
C ASP A 162 15.34 -8.01 -14.40
N ASN A 163 15.25 -7.87 -13.07
CA ASN A 163 16.43 -7.77 -12.21
C ASN A 163 17.00 -9.13 -11.78
N GLY A 164 16.63 -10.21 -12.46
CA GLY A 164 17.22 -11.54 -12.30
C GLY A 164 16.81 -12.28 -11.03
N VAL A 165 15.67 -11.90 -10.41
CA VAL A 165 15.09 -12.68 -9.30
C VAL A 165 14.44 -13.94 -9.89
N ARG A 166 14.91 -15.09 -9.46
CA ARG A 166 14.35 -16.40 -9.84
C ARG A 166 13.57 -16.97 -8.67
N MET A 167 12.26 -17.06 -8.81
CA MET A 167 11.33 -17.60 -7.82
C MET A 167 10.88 -18.99 -8.21
N GLN A 168 10.54 -19.87 -7.26
CA GLN A 168 9.97 -21.19 -7.55
C GLN A 168 8.60 -21.04 -8.20
N ALA A 169 7.75 -20.19 -7.63
CA ALA A 169 6.52 -19.70 -8.24
C ALA A 169 6.31 -18.22 -7.84
N CYS A 170 5.64 -17.46 -8.71
CA CYS A 170 5.29 -16.08 -8.42
C CYS A 170 3.86 -15.80 -8.88
N GLU A 171 2.99 -15.52 -7.92
CA GLU A 171 1.60 -15.17 -8.15
C GLU A 171 1.40 -13.65 -8.02
N VAL A 172 0.58 -13.08 -8.91
CA VAL A 172 0.21 -11.66 -8.81
C VAL A 172 -1.11 -11.56 -8.08
N ILE A 173 -1.05 -11.22 -6.80
CA ILE A 173 -2.24 -11.10 -5.94
C ILE A 173 -2.21 -9.73 -5.27
N PRO A 174 -3.02 -8.77 -5.73
CA PRO A 174 -3.17 -7.48 -5.07
C PRO A 174 -3.71 -7.63 -3.65
N THR A 175 -3.34 -6.70 -2.80
CA THR A 175 -4.04 -6.51 -1.52
C THR A 175 -5.48 -6.13 -1.81
N GLY A 176 -6.41 -6.87 -1.26
CA GLY A 176 -7.84 -6.60 -1.44
C GLY A 176 -8.27 -5.32 -0.74
N VAL A 177 -9.23 -4.60 -1.34
CA VAL A 177 -9.89 -3.45 -0.74
C VAL A 177 -11.17 -3.87 -0.01
N ASP A 178 -11.41 -3.26 1.15
CA ASP A 178 -12.65 -3.44 1.91
C ASP A 178 -13.80 -2.63 1.29
N CYS A 179 -14.54 -3.24 0.36
CA CYS A 179 -15.68 -2.61 -0.30
C CYS A 179 -16.91 -2.37 0.61
N LYS A 180 -16.89 -2.88 1.85
CA LYS A 180 -17.93 -2.56 2.85
C LYS A 180 -17.58 -1.28 3.59
N ARG A 181 -16.29 -1.05 3.80
CA ARG A 181 -15.77 0.15 4.43
C ARG A 181 -15.69 1.32 3.44
N PHE A 182 -15.10 1.09 2.26
CA PHE A 182 -15.00 2.08 1.19
C PHE A 182 -16.16 1.91 0.23
N THR A 183 -17.14 2.80 0.35
CA THR A 183 -18.41 2.71 -0.37
C THR A 183 -18.98 4.13 -0.63
N PRO A 184 -19.73 4.35 -1.73
CA PRO A 184 -20.37 5.64 -2.01
C PRO A 184 -21.37 6.12 -0.93
N GLU A 185 -21.92 5.18 -0.16
CA GLU A 185 -22.85 5.47 0.94
C GLU A 185 -22.19 6.26 2.09
N ASN A 186 -20.86 6.32 2.14
CA ASN A 186 -20.11 7.17 3.08
C ASN A 186 -20.11 8.66 2.71
N TYR A 187 -20.78 9.07 1.64
CA TYR A 187 -20.87 10.49 1.29
C TYR A 187 -21.28 11.35 2.49
N ASP A 188 -20.47 12.35 2.80
CA ASP A 188 -20.65 13.21 3.97
C ASP A 188 -20.36 14.68 3.59
N LYS A 189 -21.44 15.45 3.39
CA LYS A 189 -21.33 16.89 3.07
C LYS A 189 -20.74 17.70 4.23
N ASP A 190 -20.96 17.28 5.47
CA ASP A 190 -20.49 17.99 6.65
C ASP A 190 -18.98 17.81 6.84
N LEU A 191 -18.40 16.73 6.30
CA LEU A 191 -16.95 16.56 6.22
C LEU A 191 -16.32 17.70 5.40
N LEU A 192 -16.84 17.95 4.20
CA LEU A 192 -16.32 19.01 3.34
C LEU A 192 -16.52 20.40 3.95
N ALA A 193 -17.66 20.64 4.61
CA ALA A 193 -17.92 21.89 5.31
C ALA A 193 -16.91 22.16 6.43
N ARG A 194 -16.50 21.13 7.20
CA ARG A 194 -15.47 21.26 8.24
C ARG A 194 -14.12 21.75 7.71
N TYR A 195 -13.82 21.46 6.45
CA TYR A 195 -12.62 21.92 5.77
C TYR A 195 -12.81 23.20 4.93
N GLY A 196 -13.98 23.86 5.01
CA GLY A 196 -14.29 25.05 4.22
C GLY A 196 -14.45 24.76 2.71
N LEU A 197 -14.81 23.53 2.36
CA LEU A 197 -14.91 23.03 0.98
C LEU A 197 -16.36 22.83 0.52
N GLU A 198 -17.34 23.30 1.28
CA GLU A 198 -18.75 23.18 0.93
C GLU A 198 -19.05 23.89 -0.42
N GLY A 199 -19.78 23.20 -1.29
CA GLY A 199 -20.13 23.72 -2.62
C GLY A 199 -18.96 23.80 -3.61
N LYS A 200 -17.78 23.31 -3.25
CA LYS A 200 -16.59 23.28 -4.11
C LYS A 200 -16.44 21.94 -4.82
N ARG A 201 -15.75 21.97 -5.95
CA ARG A 201 -15.26 20.76 -6.63
C ARG A 201 -13.95 20.36 -5.98
N VAL A 202 -13.92 19.19 -5.36
CA VAL A 202 -12.77 18.79 -4.52
C VAL A 202 -12.01 17.65 -5.14
N LEU A 203 -10.70 17.84 -5.33
CA LEU A 203 -9.73 16.79 -5.58
C LEU A 203 -9.21 16.28 -4.25
N LEU A 204 -8.89 15.01 -4.15
CA LEU A 204 -8.29 14.40 -2.97
C LEU A 204 -6.88 13.89 -3.30
N HIS A 205 -5.93 14.16 -2.43
CA HIS A 205 -4.63 13.49 -2.41
C HIS A 205 -4.47 12.79 -1.07
N VAL A 206 -4.12 11.50 -1.08
CA VAL A 206 -3.99 10.69 0.13
C VAL A 206 -2.60 10.07 0.20
N GLY A 207 -1.98 10.17 1.36
CA GLY A 207 -0.73 9.46 1.65
C GLY A 207 0.21 10.22 2.56
N ARG A 208 1.32 9.56 2.92
CA ARG A 208 2.42 10.19 3.66
C ARG A 208 3.00 11.35 2.83
N LEU A 209 3.17 12.51 3.43
CA LEU A 209 3.76 13.67 2.76
C LEU A 209 5.29 13.53 2.74
N SER A 210 5.78 12.87 1.72
CA SER A 210 7.20 12.61 1.43
C SER A 210 7.48 12.82 -0.06
N MET A 211 8.73 13.05 -0.43
CA MET A 211 9.10 13.53 -1.77
C MET A 211 8.71 12.54 -2.88
N GLU A 212 8.76 11.24 -2.61
CA GLU A 212 8.39 10.19 -3.57
C GLU A 212 6.89 10.16 -3.91
N LYS A 213 6.05 10.78 -3.07
CA LYS A 213 4.60 10.89 -3.34
C LYS A 213 4.26 11.99 -4.34
N ARG A 214 5.23 12.83 -4.69
CA ARG A 214 5.14 13.81 -5.77
C ARG A 214 3.90 14.71 -5.70
N LEU A 215 3.57 15.20 -4.49
CA LEU A 215 2.50 16.19 -4.33
C LEU A 215 2.82 17.50 -5.07
N ASP A 216 4.10 17.79 -5.34
CA ASP A 216 4.55 18.88 -6.21
C ASP A 216 3.81 18.88 -7.56
N THR A 217 3.75 17.72 -8.23
CA THR A 217 3.04 17.57 -9.52
C THR A 217 1.54 17.90 -9.43
N VAL A 218 0.90 17.56 -8.30
CA VAL A 218 -0.52 17.87 -8.08
C VAL A 218 -0.71 19.37 -7.82
N LEU A 219 0.19 20.00 -7.03
CA LEU A 219 0.15 21.44 -6.76
C LEU A 219 0.39 22.27 -8.03
N GLU A 220 1.31 21.84 -8.89
CA GLU A 220 1.53 22.46 -10.20
C GLU A 220 0.30 22.36 -11.11
N ALA A 221 -0.37 21.19 -11.09
CA ALA A 221 -1.64 21.00 -11.81
C ALA A 221 -2.74 21.93 -11.28
N MET A 222 -2.84 22.11 -9.96
CA MET A 222 -3.78 23.06 -9.34
C MET A 222 -3.53 24.50 -9.80
N ALA A 223 -2.24 24.91 -9.91
CA ALA A 223 -1.87 26.22 -10.42
C ALA A 223 -2.28 26.39 -11.88
N GLY A 224 -2.02 25.39 -12.73
CA GLY A 224 -2.41 25.38 -14.14
C GLY A 224 -3.92 25.48 -14.38
N LEU A 225 -4.72 24.86 -13.48
CA LEU A 225 -6.18 24.83 -13.58
C LEU A 225 -6.87 26.02 -12.88
N SER A 226 -6.13 26.86 -12.17
CA SER A 226 -6.68 27.89 -11.28
C SER A 226 -7.60 28.91 -11.95
N ARG A 227 -7.36 29.25 -13.22
CA ARG A 227 -8.16 30.21 -14.00
C ARG A 227 -9.37 29.55 -14.65
N GLU A 228 -9.22 28.30 -15.10
CA GLU A 228 -10.27 27.56 -15.81
C GLU A 228 -11.33 26.99 -14.85
N GLU A 229 -10.86 26.57 -13.66
CA GLU A 229 -11.67 25.91 -12.63
C GLU A 229 -11.60 26.71 -11.31
N PRO A 230 -12.32 27.87 -11.21
CA PRO A 230 -12.21 28.76 -10.05
C PRO A 230 -12.71 28.13 -8.74
N ASP A 231 -13.62 27.16 -8.80
CA ASP A 231 -14.14 26.44 -7.65
C ASP A 231 -13.41 25.15 -7.30
N LEU A 232 -12.37 24.82 -8.07
CA LEU A 232 -11.57 23.61 -7.79
C LEU A 232 -10.72 23.79 -6.51
N ARG A 233 -10.75 22.80 -5.65
CA ARG A 233 -9.96 22.74 -4.41
C ARG A 233 -9.25 21.40 -4.32
N LEU A 234 -8.16 21.38 -3.56
CA LEU A 234 -7.42 20.17 -3.24
C LEU A 234 -7.46 19.92 -1.74
N LEU A 235 -7.97 18.76 -1.34
CA LEU A 235 -7.88 18.23 0.02
C LEU A 235 -6.71 17.27 0.10
N VAL A 236 -5.75 17.55 0.97
CA VAL A 236 -4.55 16.73 1.18
C VAL A 236 -4.68 16.01 2.52
N ALA A 237 -4.96 14.71 2.46
CA ALA A 237 -5.07 13.83 3.63
C ALA A 237 -3.75 13.10 3.86
N GLY A 238 -3.12 13.39 4.98
CA GLY A 238 -1.87 12.81 5.40
C GLY A 238 -0.89 13.81 6.01
N SER A 239 0.15 13.28 6.60
CA SER A 239 1.24 14.04 7.20
C SER A 239 2.59 13.41 6.85
N GLY A 240 3.68 14.15 7.02
CA GLY A 240 4.99 13.60 6.75
C GLY A 240 6.11 14.65 6.72
N PRO A 241 7.36 14.23 6.51
CA PRO A 241 8.53 15.11 6.60
C PRO A 241 8.56 16.22 5.55
N ALA A 242 7.86 16.06 4.42
CA ALA A 242 7.79 17.07 3.37
C ALA A 242 6.61 18.05 3.52
N SER A 243 5.86 18.02 4.62
CA SER A 243 4.66 18.84 4.81
C SER A 243 4.94 20.35 4.65
N GLU A 244 5.98 20.86 5.30
CA GLU A 244 6.33 22.28 5.23
C GLU A 244 6.86 22.69 3.85
N HIS A 245 7.58 21.79 3.18
CA HIS A 245 8.01 21.98 1.80
C HIS A 245 6.81 22.18 0.84
N TYR A 246 5.80 21.31 0.94
CA TYR A 246 4.61 21.39 0.09
C TYR A 246 3.73 22.61 0.39
N LYS A 247 3.60 23.02 1.65
CA LYS A 247 2.94 24.29 2.02
C LYS A 247 3.65 25.50 1.42
N ALA A 248 4.98 25.54 1.52
CA ALA A 248 5.78 26.59 0.90
C ALA A 248 5.65 26.60 -0.63
N LEU A 249 5.64 25.43 -1.25
CA LEU A 249 5.43 25.29 -2.70
C LEU A 249 4.02 25.78 -3.11
N ALA A 250 2.97 25.41 -2.41
CA ALA A 250 1.61 25.90 -2.66
C ALA A 250 1.53 27.43 -2.60
N LYS A 251 2.26 28.04 -1.65
CA LYS A 251 2.38 29.50 -1.54
C LYS A 251 3.12 30.11 -2.72
N SER A 252 4.24 29.55 -3.14
CA SER A 252 5.02 30.05 -4.27
C SER A 252 4.29 29.94 -5.60
N LEU A 253 3.44 28.91 -5.75
CA LEU A 253 2.57 28.69 -6.91
C LEU A 253 1.28 29.55 -6.87
N GLY A 254 1.02 30.29 -5.78
CA GLY A 254 -0.17 31.12 -5.63
C GLY A 254 -1.48 30.34 -5.48
N VAL A 255 -1.44 29.13 -4.94
CA VAL A 255 -2.62 28.26 -4.77
C VAL A 255 -2.93 27.90 -3.32
N SER A 256 -2.31 28.58 -2.34
CA SER A 256 -2.52 28.27 -0.91
C SER A 256 -3.98 28.37 -0.45
N ASP A 257 -4.77 29.27 -1.05
CA ASP A 257 -6.20 29.45 -0.78
C ASP A 257 -7.08 28.34 -1.38
N ARG A 258 -6.50 27.49 -2.21
CA ARG A 258 -7.15 26.38 -2.91
C ARG A 258 -6.76 25.00 -2.38
N VAL A 259 -5.80 24.94 -1.45
CA VAL A 259 -5.24 23.68 -0.94
C VAL A 259 -5.44 23.60 0.57
N VAL A 260 -6.14 22.58 1.01
CA VAL A 260 -6.37 22.31 2.43
C VAL A 260 -5.52 21.10 2.85
N PHE A 261 -4.56 21.34 3.73
CA PHE A 261 -3.76 20.27 4.35
C PHE A 261 -4.49 19.80 5.62
N ALA A 262 -5.24 18.72 5.50
CA ALA A 262 -6.05 18.19 6.59
C ALA A 262 -5.26 17.46 7.68
N GLY A 263 -4.00 17.09 7.39
CA GLY A 263 -3.22 16.25 8.28
C GLY A 263 -3.67 14.78 8.23
N PHE A 264 -3.39 14.05 9.30
CA PHE A 264 -3.83 12.65 9.41
C PHE A 264 -5.36 12.61 9.57
N MET A 265 -6.01 11.83 8.74
CA MET A 265 -7.43 11.50 8.86
C MET A 265 -7.58 10.11 9.48
N SER A 266 -8.54 9.94 10.36
CA SER A 266 -8.95 8.61 10.83
C SER A 266 -9.47 7.78 9.65
N ASP A 267 -9.49 6.48 9.82
CA ASP A 267 -9.95 5.56 8.80
C ASP A 267 -11.40 5.84 8.36
N ASP A 268 -12.29 6.23 9.29
CA ASP A 268 -13.69 6.59 8.98
C ASP A 268 -13.78 7.93 8.25
N GLU A 269 -12.98 8.92 8.65
CA GLU A 269 -12.91 10.21 7.94
C GLU A 269 -12.36 10.04 6.54
N LEU A 270 -11.37 9.17 6.36
CA LEU A 270 -10.79 8.88 5.05
C LEU A 270 -11.81 8.20 4.13
N ALA A 271 -12.59 7.24 4.63
CA ALA A 271 -13.67 6.60 3.86
C ALA A 271 -14.74 7.61 3.41
N LYS A 272 -15.11 8.54 4.30
CA LYS A 272 -16.01 9.67 3.97
C LYS A 272 -15.38 10.62 2.96
N ALA A 273 -14.10 10.95 3.10
CA ALA A 273 -13.40 11.84 2.18
C ALA A 273 -13.39 11.26 0.76
N TYR A 274 -13.06 10.00 0.58
CA TYR A 274 -13.12 9.36 -0.74
C TYR A 274 -14.52 9.47 -1.37
N ALA A 275 -15.57 9.17 -0.63
CA ALA A 275 -16.94 9.19 -1.15
C ALA A 275 -17.45 10.60 -1.47
N SER A 276 -16.86 11.65 -0.86
CA SER A 276 -17.37 13.03 -0.92
C SER A 276 -16.64 13.93 -1.93
N VAL A 277 -15.60 13.44 -2.60
CA VAL A 277 -14.80 14.22 -3.55
C VAL A 277 -15.12 13.88 -5.02
N GLU A 278 -14.67 14.75 -5.94
CA GLU A 278 -14.84 14.55 -7.39
C GLU A 278 -13.91 13.44 -7.91
N MET A 279 -12.66 13.38 -7.44
CA MET A 279 -11.68 12.39 -7.82
C MET A 279 -10.49 12.35 -6.87
N LEU A 280 -9.79 11.21 -6.88
CA LEU A 280 -8.44 11.08 -6.32
C LEU A 280 -7.40 11.51 -7.37
N VAL A 281 -6.35 12.23 -6.95
CA VAL A 281 -5.17 12.50 -7.78
C VAL A 281 -3.95 11.87 -7.14
N ILE A 282 -3.28 10.99 -7.87
CA ILE A 282 -2.07 10.29 -7.41
C ILE A 282 -0.93 10.44 -8.42
N ALA A 283 0.16 11.08 -7.97
CA ALA A 283 1.38 11.30 -8.74
C ALA A 283 2.58 10.50 -8.22
N SER A 284 2.35 9.61 -7.27
CA SER A 284 3.40 8.83 -6.61
C SER A 284 4.16 7.94 -7.59
N THR A 285 5.49 8.01 -7.53
CA THR A 285 6.41 7.13 -8.27
C THR A 285 6.92 5.95 -7.42
N PHE A 286 6.37 5.79 -6.22
CA PHE A 286 6.78 4.76 -5.26
C PHE A 286 5.59 3.88 -4.84
N GLU A 287 4.88 3.32 -5.83
CA GLU A 287 3.75 2.44 -5.56
C GLU A 287 4.02 1.02 -6.07
N THR A 288 4.01 0.06 -5.17
CA THR A 288 4.01 -1.36 -5.54
C THR A 288 2.61 -1.83 -5.95
N GLN A 289 1.58 -1.18 -5.41
CA GLN A 289 0.17 -1.38 -5.76
C GLN A 289 -0.60 -0.06 -5.82
N GLY A 290 -0.55 0.77 -4.77
CA GLY A 290 -1.35 1.97 -4.62
C GLY A 290 -2.74 1.67 -4.06
N LEU A 291 -2.80 1.20 -2.79
CA LEU A 291 -4.06 0.88 -2.09
C LEU A 291 -5.09 2.02 -2.17
N VAL A 292 -4.64 3.26 -2.06
CA VAL A 292 -5.47 4.47 -2.16
C VAL A 292 -6.26 4.56 -3.47
N VAL A 293 -5.76 3.96 -4.55
CA VAL A 293 -6.48 3.86 -5.84
C VAL A 293 -7.69 2.96 -5.69
N LEU A 294 -7.51 1.78 -5.11
CA LEU A 294 -8.61 0.82 -4.92
C LEU A 294 -9.64 1.34 -3.92
N GLU A 295 -9.21 2.04 -2.87
CA GLU A 295 -10.09 2.70 -1.89
C GLU A 295 -10.96 3.77 -2.55
N ALA A 296 -10.37 4.63 -3.40
CA ALA A 296 -11.10 5.61 -4.17
C ALA A 296 -12.12 4.95 -5.12
N LEU A 297 -11.68 3.94 -5.89
CA LEU A 297 -12.55 3.22 -6.83
C LEU A 297 -13.70 2.51 -6.10
N ALA A 298 -13.45 1.92 -4.94
CA ALA A 298 -14.48 1.28 -4.11
C ALA A 298 -15.50 2.29 -3.55
N SER A 299 -15.08 3.53 -3.33
CA SER A 299 -15.95 4.65 -2.94
C SER A 299 -16.69 5.28 -4.14
N GLY A 300 -16.57 4.71 -5.34
CA GLY A 300 -17.14 5.26 -6.55
C GLY A 300 -16.43 6.52 -7.07
N THR A 301 -15.21 6.78 -6.63
CA THR A 301 -14.44 7.98 -6.93
C THR A 301 -13.41 7.68 -8.02
N PRO A 302 -13.48 8.31 -9.20
CA PRO A 302 -12.52 8.11 -10.28
C PRO A 302 -11.14 8.64 -9.90
N VAL A 303 -10.12 8.19 -10.62
CA VAL A 303 -8.73 8.49 -10.30
C VAL A 303 -8.01 9.18 -11.47
N ALA A 304 -7.38 10.31 -11.21
CA ALA A 304 -6.33 10.85 -12.09
C ALA A 304 -4.98 10.32 -11.58
N GLY A 305 -4.39 9.39 -12.32
CA GLY A 305 -3.19 8.66 -11.88
C GLY A 305 -2.00 8.82 -12.82
N ILE A 306 -0.79 8.87 -12.24
CA ILE A 306 0.43 8.86 -13.04
C ILE A 306 0.57 7.51 -13.77
N ARG A 307 1.05 7.54 -15.03
CA ARG A 307 1.36 6.33 -15.82
C ARG A 307 2.70 5.76 -15.38
N TYR A 308 2.72 5.20 -14.17
CA TYR A 308 3.94 4.64 -13.60
C TYR A 308 3.63 3.38 -12.78
N ARG A 309 4.44 2.33 -12.96
CA ARG A 309 4.35 1.03 -12.28
C ARG A 309 2.91 0.50 -12.17
N ALA A 310 2.44 0.27 -10.93
CA ALA A 310 1.17 -0.38 -10.65
C ALA A 310 -0.07 0.47 -10.98
N ILE A 311 0.03 1.79 -11.04
CA ILE A 311 -1.15 2.66 -11.21
C ILE A 311 -1.94 2.34 -12.48
N PRO A 312 -1.31 2.13 -13.68
CA PRO A 312 -2.05 1.76 -14.91
C PRO A 312 -2.72 0.38 -14.85
N GLU A 313 -2.34 -0.48 -13.90
CA GLU A 313 -3.01 -1.77 -13.70
C GLU A 313 -4.43 -1.58 -13.14
N PHE A 314 -4.62 -0.60 -12.28
CA PHE A 314 -5.89 -0.34 -11.60
C PHE A 314 -6.68 0.80 -12.24
N VAL A 315 -6.01 1.82 -12.78
CA VAL A 315 -6.64 2.95 -13.47
C VAL A 315 -6.73 2.66 -14.96
N LYS A 316 -7.95 2.58 -15.49
CA LYS A 316 -8.23 2.33 -16.91
C LYS A 316 -8.69 3.63 -17.58
N GLU A 317 -7.87 4.12 -18.53
CA GLU A 317 -8.10 5.38 -19.24
C GLU A 317 -9.53 5.49 -19.76
N GLY A 318 -10.22 6.54 -19.36
CA GLY A 318 -11.57 6.86 -19.80
C GLY A 318 -12.68 5.97 -19.22
N LYS A 319 -12.36 4.92 -18.45
CA LYS A 319 -13.35 4.06 -17.78
C LYS A 319 -13.56 4.44 -16.32
N ASN A 320 -12.54 4.25 -15.48
CA ASN A 320 -12.60 4.53 -14.05
C ASN A 320 -11.65 5.67 -13.63
N GLY A 321 -10.98 6.29 -14.59
CA GLY A 321 -10.04 7.38 -14.36
C GLY A 321 -9.35 7.85 -15.63
N CYS A 322 -8.37 8.73 -15.46
CA CYS A 322 -7.50 9.22 -16.53
C CYS A 322 -6.04 9.08 -16.09
N LEU A 323 -5.19 8.62 -17.00
CA LEU A 323 -3.77 8.50 -16.77
C LEU A 323 -3.02 9.74 -17.30
N PHE A 324 -1.91 10.09 -16.65
CA PHE A 324 -1.03 11.17 -17.08
C PHE A 324 0.43 10.76 -17.03
N ASP A 325 1.21 11.39 -17.90
CA ASP A 325 2.66 11.35 -17.89
C ASP A 325 3.22 12.60 -17.17
N GLN A 326 4.49 12.62 -16.85
CA GLN A 326 5.11 13.76 -16.19
C GLN A 326 4.83 15.06 -16.98
N GLY A 327 4.34 16.10 -16.28
CA GLY A 327 3.99 17.40 -16.87
C GLY A 327 2.56 17.49 -17.44
N THR A 328 1.78 16.39 -17.48
CA THR A 328 0.42 16.39 -18.06
C THR A 328 -0.70 16.11 -17.03
N CYS A 329 -0.41 16.30 -15.75
CA CYS A 329 -1.38 16.06 -14.67
C CYS A 329 -2.63 16.94 -14.79
N ALA A 330 -2.46 18.22 -15.08
CA ALA A 330 -3.59 19.17 -15.27
C ALA A 330 -4.54 18.73 -16.38
N ASP A 331 -4.02 18.22 -17.50
CA ASP A 331 -4.83 17.72 -18.61
C ASP A 331 -5.62 16.47 -18.23
N ALA A 332 -5.01 15.54 -17.48
CA ALA A 332 -5.73 14.37 -16.99
C ALA A 332 -6.84 14.75 -16.00
N VAL A 333 -6.54 15.66 -15.07
CA VAL A 333 -7.56 16.18 -14.14
C VAL A 333 -8.71 16.79 -14.92
N ARG A 334 -8.47 17.64 -15.93
CA ARG A 334 -9.49 18.26 -16.78
C ARG A 334 -10.36 17.20 -17.50
N ARG A 335 -9.73 16.20 -18.14
CA ARG A 335 -10.45 15.10 -18.82
C ARG A 335 -11.29 14.29 -17.83
N CYS A 336 -10.76 14.02 -16.66
CA CYS A 336 -11.45 13.25 -15.63
C CYS A 336 -12.63 14.04 -15.03
N LEU A 337 -12.47 15.35 -14.75
CA LEU A 337 -13.53 16.24 -14.28
C LEU A 337 -14.71 16.31 -15.25
N ALA A 338 -14.43 16.35 -16.54
CA ALA A 338 -15.48 16.40 -17.58
C ALA A 338 -16.33 15.11 -17.62
N ARG A 339 -15.82 13.99 -17.10
CA ARG A 339 -16.43 12.66 -17.19
C ARG A 339 -16.63 11.98 -15.83
N SER A 340 -16.34 12.63 -14.71
CA SER A 340 -16.32 12.02 -13.37
C SER A 340 -17.60 11.26 -13.05
N LYS A 341 -18.77 11.85 -13.35
CA LYS A 341 -20.08 11.22 -13.10
C LYS A 341 -20.25 9.90 -13.86
N SER A 342 -19.82 9.83 -15.12
CA SER A 342 -19.94 8.62 -15.95
C SER A 342 -18.95 7.52 -15.55
N MET A 343 -17.87 7.87 -14.86
CA MET A 343 -16.84 6.94 -14.41
C MET A 343 -17.19 6.23 -13.10
N LYS A 344 -18.11 6.77 -12.28
CA LYS A 344 -18.45 6.25 -10.95
C LYS A 344 -18.84 4.76 -10.96
N MET A 345 -19.73 4.36 -11.85
CA MET A 345 -20.15 2.94 -11.94
C MET A 345 -19.02 2.01 -12.35
N ASN A 346 -18.15 2.46 -13.26
CA ASN A 346 -16.99 1.70 -13.68
C ASN A 346 -15.93 1.62 -12.58
N ALA A 347 -15.78 2.67 -11.78
CA ALA A 347 -14.91 2.66 -10.59
C ALA A 347 -15.33 1.55 -9.62
N LEU A 348 -16.62 1.50 -9.27
CA LEU A 348 -17.17 0.45 -8.40
C LEU A 348 -16.99 -0.95 -8.97
N ALA A 349 -17.28 -1.13 -10.27
CA ALA A 349 -17.10 -2.41 -10.94
C ALA A 349 -15.63 -2.87 -10.90
N SER A 350 -14.70 -1.94 -11.18
CA SER A 350 -13.25 -2.22 -11.10
C SER A 350 -12.81 -2.62 -9.69
N ALA A 351 -13.29 -1.92 -8.66
CA ALA A 351 -12.90 -2.23 -7.28
C ALA A 351 -13.38 -3.61 -6.81
N ARG A 352 -14.54 -4.08 -7.27
CA ARG A 352 -15.08 -5.41 -6.91
C ARG A 352 -14.17 -6.56 -7.34
N GLU A 353 -13.45 -6.42 -8.45
CA GLU A 353 -12.47 -7.40 -8.92
C GLU A 353 -11.31 -7.57 -7.94
N TYR A 354 -11.04 -6.52 -7.16
CA TYR A 354 -9.98 -6.43 -6.15
C TYR A 354 -10.53 -6.37 -4.72
N SER A 355 -11.75 -6.85 -4.48
CA SER A 355 -12.29 -6.95 -3.12
C SER A 355 -11.45 -7.88 -2.25
N ILE A 356 -11.50 -7.71 -0.92
CA ILE A 356 -10.86 -8.63 0.03
C ILE A 356 -11.24 -10.07 -0.30
N ASP A 357 -12.52 -10.37 -0.53
CA ASP A 357 -12.98 -11.73 -0.81
C ASP A 357 -12.36 -12.30 -2.10
N SER A 358 -12.37 -11.53 -3.21
CA SER A 358 -11.78 -11.96 -4.48
C SER A 358 -10.27 -12.20 -4.38
N CYS A 359 -9.55 -11.32 -3.67
CA CYS A 359 -8.11 -11.46 -3.48
C CYS A 359 -7.78 -12.61 -2.52
N THR A 360 -8.61 -12.85 -1.47
CA THR A 360 -8.43 -13.96 -0.55
C THR A 360 -8.64 -15.31 -1.23
N ALA A 361 -9.61 -15.44 -2.13
CA ALA A 361 -9.79 -16.66 -2.90
C ALA A 361 -8.53 -17.02 -3.73
N ARG A 362 -7.87 -16.01 -4.31
CA ARG A 362 -6.59 -16.19 -5.02
C ARG A 362 -5.45 -16.53 -4.07
N LEU A 363 -5.46 -15.97 -2.86
CA LEU A 363 -4.47 -16.26 -1.83
C LEU A 363 -4.56 -17.71 -1.34
N GLU A 364 -5.76 -18.27 -1.16
CA GLU A 364 -5.96 -19.69 -0.83
C GLU A 364 -5.41 -20.61 -1.93
N MET A 365 -5.57 -20.24 -3.20
CA MET A 365 -4.97 -20.99 -4.31
C MET A 365 -3.43 -20.95 -4.24
N ALA A 366 -2.85 -19.81 -3.87
CA ALA A 366 -1.41 -19.69 -3.68
C ALA A 366 -0.91 -20.52 -2.48
N TYR A 367 -1.68 -20.63 -1.41
CA TYR A 367 -1.36 -21.52 -0.28
C TYR A 367 -1.38 -22.99 -0.71
N SER A 368 -2.36 -23.41 -1.49
CA SER A 368 -2.43 -24.77 -2.03
C SER A 368 -1.23 -25.06 -2.95
N LEU A 369 -0.89 -24.10 -3.82
CA LEU A 369 0.28 -24.21 -4.71
C LEU A 369 1.58 -24.36 -3.92
N ALA A 370 1.75 -23.61 -2.83
CA ALA A 370 2.94 -23.71 -1.97
C ALA A 370 3.04 -25.09 -1.31
N SER A 371 1.92 -25.64 -0.86
CA SER A 371 1.86 -27.00 -0.30
C SER A 371 2.26 -28.07 -1.33
N ASP A 372 1.78 -27.95 -2.58
CA ASP A 372 2.11 -28.86 -3.68
C ASP A 372 3.61 -28.81 -4.07
N ILE A 373 4.20 -27.61 -4.07
CA ILE A 373 5.64 -27.40 -4.35
C ILE A 373 6.47 -28.06 -3.25
N LEU A 374 6.14 -27.80 -1.98
CA LEU A 374 6.84 -28.37 -0.85
C LEU A 374 6.77 -29.90 -0.87
N ALA A 375 5.59 -30.48 -1.11
CA ALA A 375 5.40 -31.94 -1.15
C ALA A 375 6.24 -32.61 -2.23
N LYS A 376 6.51 -31.93 -3.35
CA LYS A 376 7.41 -32.46 -4.41
C LYS A 376 8.88 -32.35 -4.09
N SER A 377 9.25 -31.55 -3.09
CA SER A 377 10.65 -31.31 -2.68
C SER A 377 11.09 -32.16 -1.49
N LEU A 378 10.15 -32.78 -0.77
CA LEU A 378 10.37 -33.74 0.34
C LEU A 378 10.48 -35.16 -0.16
#